data_2d83be3a83cbbb00c1b062b7663c9a0c
#
_entry.id   2d83be3a83cbbb00c1b062b7663c9a0c
#
_cell.length_a   1.000
_cell.length_b   1.000
_cell.length_c   1.000
_cell.angle_alpha   90.00
_cell.angle_beta   90.00
_cell.angle_gamma   90.00
#
_symmetry.space_group_name_H-M   'P 1'
#
loop_
_entity.id
_entity.type
_entity.pdbx_description
1 polymer ?
#
loop_
_entity_poly.entity_id
_entity_poly.type
_entity_poly.pdbx_seq_one_letter_code
_entity_poly.pdbx_strand_id
1 'polypeptide(L)'
;MRVLLAGATGYIGQAVLRELVAQGHEVVALVRPGRQLTTDAQDSVTRIEVSLTDDADWHQQVPPVDGVISCLASRSGAPRDARQVEFEANRKLLEYAERETVRHFVLLSAICVQLPRLAFQREKLKFEALLAESSVPATIIRATAFFRSLVGQVERVRAGKPFLLFSSGNTTACKPISDRDLARFMVSKLASPPLSTAVLPIGGPGPALTPQDQGRLLCETLGQPFRTTSLPPEMFDWIRWLISPLALVSQSMRDRMEFLRIAKFYATESMLCWDATAERYDAEATPEFGDDTLQAFYAGLASGEIALPERGEHSLF
;
A
#
# COMPACT_ATOMS: atom_id res chain seq x y z
N MET A 1 -3.05 11.29 -22.38
CA MET A 1 -4.03 11.80 -21.41
C MET A 1 -3.30 12.64 -20.39
N ARG A 2 -3.95 13.61 -19.79
CA ARG A 2 -3.43 14.32 -18.62
C ARG A 2 -4.00 13.70 -17.35
N VAL A 3 -3.14 13.29 -16.44
CA VAL A 3 -3.52 12.51 -15.25
C VAL A 3 -3.10 13.24 -13.97
N LEU A 4 -4.04 13.44 -13.05
CA LEU A 4 -3.75 13.94 -11.71
C LEU A 4 -3.30 12.76 -10.83
N LEU A 5 -2.08 12.83 -10.31
CA LEU A 5 -1.51 11.81 -9.43
C LEU A 5 -1.34 12.35 -8.01
N ALA A 6 -2.09 11.80 -7.07
CA ALA A 6 -1.92 12.05 -5.64
C ALA A 6 -1.10 10.93 -4.98
N GLY A 7 -0.17 11.31 -4.09
CA GLY A 7 0.74 10.36 -3.45
C GLY A 7 1.98 10.04 -4.30
N ALA A 8 2.33 10.87 -5.28
CA ALA A 8 3.45 10.69 -6.23
C ALA A 8 4.83 10.49 -5.57
N THR A 9 5.02 10.94 -4.33
CA THR A 9 6.28 10.78 -3.57
C THR A 9 6.35 9.48 -2.76
N GLY A 10 5.25 8.72 -2.69
CA GLY A 10 5.19 7.42 -2.01
C GLY A 10 5.76 6.28 -2.86
N TYR A 11 6.02 5.12 -2.24
CA TYR A 11 6.61 3.96 -2.90
C TYR A 11 5.87 3.56 -4.19
N ILE A 12 4.56 3.30 -4.08
CA ILE A 12 3.76 2.94 -5.27
C ILE A 12 3.52 4.15 -6.17
N GLY A 13 3.29 5.34 -5.60
CA GLY A 13 3.07 6.55 -6.40
C GLY A 13 4.25 6.93 -7.31
N GLN A 14 5.50 6.69 -6.88
CA GLN A 14 6.68 6.86 -7.71
C GLN A 14 6.72 5.86 -8.88
N ALA A 15 6.33 4.62 -8.65
CA ALA A 15 6.24 3.62 -9.71
C ALA A 15 5.13 3.97 -10.71
N VAL A 16 3.97 4.41 -10.23
CA VAL A 16 2.86 4.89 -11.08
C VAL A 16 3.28 6.12 -11.89
N LEU A 17 4.02 7.06 -11.29
CA LEU A 17 4.56 8.22 -12.00
C LEU A 17 5.45 7.80 -13.17
N ARG A 18 6.42 6.89 -12.91
CA ARG A 18 7.32 6.37 -13.95
C ARG A 18 6.53 5.68 -15.08
N GLU A 19 5.55 4.88 -14.72
CA GLU A 19 4.73 4.14 -15.70
C GLU A 19 3.87 5.08 -16.55
N LEU A 20 3.23 6.10 -15.94
CA LEU A 20 2.47 7.12 -16.67
C LEU A 20 3.34 7.86 -17.70
N VAL A 21 4.53 8.28 -17.29
CA VAL A 21 5.48 8.96 -18.19
C VAL A 21 5.95 8.03 -19.29
N ALA A 22 6.28 6.77 -18.99
CA ALA A 22 6.71 5.77 -19.97
C ALA A 22 5.64 5.48 -21.02
N GLN A 23 4.36 5.58 -20.67
CA GLN A 23 3.23 5.45 -21.59
C GLN A 23 2.84 6.76 -22.31
N GLY A 24 3.60 7.83 -22.14
CA GLY A 24 3.38 9.12 -22.83
C GLY A 24 2.22 9.95 -22.27
N HIS A 25 1.86 9.78 -20.99
CA HIS A 25 0.87 10.61 -20.32
C HIS A 25 1.51 11.90 -19.78
N GLU A 26 0.76 13.00 -19.78
CA GLU A 26 1.08 14.20 -19.02
C GLU A 26 0.64 13.99 -17.57
N VAL A 27 1.52 14.25 -16.62
CA VAL A 27 1.22 14.01 -15.20
C VAL A 27 1.18 15.33 -14.43
N VAL A 28 0.08 15.56 -13.72
CA VAL A 28 -0.02 16.61 -12.71
C VAL A 28 0.18 15.95 -11.34
N ALA A 29 1.36 16.07 -10.77
CA ALA A 29 1.72 15.43 -9.52
C ALA A 29 1.48 16.35 -8.32
N LEU A 30 0.56 15.96 -7.44
CA LEU A 30 0.36 16.63 -6.16
C LEU A 30 1.43 16.19 -5.16
N VAL A 31 2.21 17.15 -4.69
CA VAL A 31 3.36 16.91 -3.82
C VAL A 31 3.22 17.73 -2.55
N ARG A 32 3.43 17.11 -1.41
CA ARG A 32 3.41 17.84 -0.13
C ARG A 32 4.57 18.84 -0.05
N PRO A 33 4.38 20.00 0.62
CA PRO A 33 5.44 20.98 0.81
C PRO A 33 6.75 20.36 1.30
N GLY A 34 7.86 20.76 0.68
CA GLY A 34 9.20 20.28 1.00
C GLY A 34 9.54 18.84 0.55
N ARG A 35 8.66 18.15 -0.19
CA ARG A 35 8.96 16.85 -0.79
C ARG A 35 9.39 17.00 -2.25
N GLN A 36 10.35 16.21 -2.68
CA GLN A 36 10.82 16.19 -4.07
C GLN A 36 10.30 14.94 -4.80
N LEU A 37 10.10 15.07 -6.10
CA LEU A 37 9.84 13.95 -7.00
C LEU A 37 11.19 13.42 -7.49
N THR A 38 11.31 12.11 -7.51
CA THR A 38 12.46 11.43 -8.11
C THR A 38 12.08 11.02 -9.53
N THR A 39 12.22 11.94 -10.50
CA THR A 39 11.97 11.67 -11.91
C THR A 39 12.89 12.51 -12.77
N ASP A 40 13.42 11.91 -13.83
CA ASP A 40 14.22 12.60 -14.86
C ASP A 40 13.36 13.25 -15.95
N ALA A 41 12.05 12.96 -15.98
CA ALA A 41 11.12 13.40 -17.01
C ALA A 41 10.43 14.73 -16.63
N GLN A 42 11.21 15.80 -16.50
CA GLN A 42 10.69 17.12 -16.08
C GLN A 42 9.68 17.73 -17.07
N ASP A 43 9.81 17.44 -18.35
CA ASP A 43 8.94 18.04 -19.40
C ASP A 43 7.52 17.44 -19.41
N SER A 44 7.33 16.24 -18.90
CA SER A 44 6.02 15.55 -18.87
C SER A 44 5.31 15.60 -17.52
N VAL A 45 5.93 16.23 -16.51
CA VAL A 45 5.42 16.23 -15.13
C VAL A 45 5.29 17.66 -14.61
N THR A 46 4.05 18.10 -14.42
CA THR A 46 3.74 19.35 -13.71
C THR A 46 3.66 19.06 -12.22
N ARG A 47 4.58 19.61 -11.42
CA ARG A 47 4.56 19.50 -9.96
C ARG A 47 3.73 20.63 -9.36
N ILE A 48 2.74 20.27 -8.55
CA ILE A 48 1.95 21.22 -7.74
C ILE A 48 2.22 20.91 -6.28
N GLU A 49 2.78 21.89 -5.57
CA GLU A 49 3.07 21.76 -4.14
C GLU A 49 1.85 22.14 -3.32
N VAL A 50 1.26 21.18 -2.63
CA VAL A 50 -0.02 21.33 -1.93
C VAL A 50 -0.15 20.38 -0.75
N SER A 51 -0.82 20.82 0.31
CA SER A 51 -1.32 19.96 1.38
C SER A 51 -2.82 19.77 1.21
N LEU A 52 -3.22 18.57 0.75
CA LEU A 52 -4.64 18.25 0.59
C LEU A 52 -5.43 18.30 1.90
N THR A 53 -4.76 18.21 3.05
CA THR A 53 -5.41 18.30 4.36
C THR A 53 -5.66 19.75 4.80
N ASP A 54 -4.80 20.68 4.39
CA ASP A 54 -4.76 22.04 4.92
C ASP A 54 -5.23 23.08 3.89
N ASP A 55 -4.89 22.91 2.61
CA ASP A 55 -5.21 23.88 1.56
C ASP A 55 -6.66 23.69 1.06
N ALA A 56 -7.45 24.77 1.13
CA ALA A 56 -8.84 24.75 0.65
C ALA A 56 -8.92 24.87 -0.88
N ASP A 57 -8.07 25.73 -1.47
CA ASP A 57 -8.14 26.17 -2.87
C ASP A 57 -7.10 25.52 -3.78
N TRP A 58 -6.49 24.40 -3.36
CA TRP A 58 -5.47 23.69 -4.13
C TRP A 58 -5.88 23.38 -5.57
N HIS A 59 -7.16 23.15 -5.78
CA HIS A 59 -7.75 22.78 -7.05
C HIS A 59 -7.63 23.88 -8.12
N GLN A 60 -7.53 25.15 -7.73
CA GLN A 60 -7.38 26.27 -8.66
C GLN A 60 -6.03 26.24 -9.40
N GLN A 61 -5.05 25.53 -8.88
CA GLN A 61 -3.73 25.37 -9.48
C GLN A 61 -3.66 24.17 -10.43
N VAL A 62 -4.68 23.30 -10.43
CA VAL A 62 -4.70 22.07 -11.23
C VAL A 62 -5.34 22.36 -12.58
N PRO A 63 -4.62 22.16 -13.70
CA PRO A 63 -5.23 22.26 -15.03
C PRO A 63 -6.25 21.14 -15.23
N PRO A 64 -7.17 21.28 -16.21
CA PRO A 64 -8.11 20.19 -16.55
C PRO A 64 -7.39 18.87 -16.80
N VAL A 65 -7.88 17.77 -16.20
CA VAL A 65 -7.31 16.43 -16.31
C VAL A 65 -8.34 15.42 -16.80
N ASP A 66 -7.86 14.38 -17.49
CA ASP A 66 -8.72 13.30 -18.00
C ASP A 66 -9.01 12.24 -16.94
N GLY A 67 -8.05 12.01 -16.03
CA GLY A 67 -8.14 10.96 -15.00
C GLY A 67 -7.47 11.35 -13.70
N VAL A 68 -7.89 10.72 -12.62
CA VAL A 68 -7.27 10.85 -11.29
C VAL A 68 -6.76 9.49 -10.84
N ILE A 69 -5.51 9.42 -10.36
CA ILE A 69 -4.98 8.26 -9.65
C ILE A 69 -4.63 8.68 -8.21
N SER A 70 -5.20 8.00 -7.23
CA SER A 70 -4.84 8.17 -5.83
C SER A 70 -4.03 6.99 -5.31
N CYS A 71 -2.78 7.27 -4.91
CA CYS A 71 -1.89 6.38 -4.16
C CYS A 71 -1.67 6.91 -2.73
N LEU A 72 -2.65 7.64 -2.18
CA LEU A 72 -2.55 8.16 -0.83
C LEU A 72 -2.67 7.05 0.19
N ALA A 73 -1.77 7.05 1.17
CA ALA A 73 -1.80 6.16 2.31
C ALA A 73 -1.28 6.86 3.56
N SER A 74 -1.92 6.60 4.69
CA SER A 74 -1.49 7.10 5.99
C SER A 74 -0.14 6.48 6.37
N ARG A 75 0.73 7.25 7.03
CA ARG A 75 2.06 6.78 7.42
C ARG A 75 2.02 5.84 8.61
N SER A 76 1.21 6.18 9.60
CA SER A 76 1.16 5.48 10.88
C SER A 76 -0.03 4.51 10.96
N GLY A 77 -1.05 4.69 10.13
CA GLY A 77 -2.34 4.00 10.26
C GLY A 77 -3.11 4.38 11.54
N ALA A 78 -2.58 5.31 12.34
CA ALA A 78 -3.26 5.79 13.55
C ALA A 78 -4.58 6.50 13.20
N PRO A 79 -5.59 6.48 14.08
CA PRO A 79 -6.94 6.92 13.74
C PRO A 79 -7.04 8.32 13.13
N ARG A 80 -6.24 9.27 13.64
CA ARG A 80 -6.24 10.65 13.12
C ARG A 80 -5.59 10.73 11.74
N ASP A 81 -4.41 10.13 11.58
CA ASP A 81 -3.66 10.08 10.31
C ASP A 81 -4.47 9.33 9.25
N ALA A 82 -5.04 8.18 9.61
CA ALA A 82 -5.92 7.40 8.75
C ALA A 82 -7.10 8.23 8.27
N ARG A 83 -7.83 8.91 9.15
CA ARG A 83 -8.96 9.76 8.77
C ARG A 83 -8.52 10.89 7.83
N GLN A 84 -7.44 11.58 8.14
CA GLN A 84 -6.97 12.72 7.34
C GLN A 84 -6.53 12.29 5.94
N VAL A 85 -5.83 11.16 5.81
CA VAL A 85 -5.21 10.75 4.54
C VAL A 85 -6.08 9.78 3.75
N GLU A 86 -6.60 8.71 4.41
CA GLU A 86 -7.38 7.68 3.71
C GLU A 86 -8.78 8.20 3.31
N PHE A 87 -9.37 9.06 4.11
CA PHE A 87 -10.72 9.57 3.86
C PHE A 87 -10.72 11.03 3.39
N GLU A 88 -10.31 12.00 4.23
CA GLU A 88 -10.54 13.42 3.94
C GLU A 88 -9.75 13.91 2.71
N ALA A 89 -8.48 13.53 2.57
CA ALA A 89 -7.68 13.91 1.41
C ALA A 89 -8.24 13.29 0.12
N ASN A 90 -8.66 12.02 0.16
CA ASN A 90 -9.28 11.37 -0.99
C ASN A 90 -10.67 11.95 -1.31
N ARG A 91 -11.45 12.36 -0.31
CA ARG A 91 -12.73 13.05 -0.50
C ARG A 91 -12.54 14.36 -1.26
N LYS A 92 -11.55 15.16 -0.91
CA LYS A 92 -11.20 16.40 -1.65
C LYS A 92 -10.79 16.12 -3.12
N LEU A 93 -10.09 15.01 -3.37
CA LEU A 93 -9.78 14.59 -4.75
C LEU A 93 -11.05 14.20 -5.53
N LEU A 94 -11.98 13.53 -4.87
CA LEU A 94 -13.25 13.15 -5.47
C LEU A 94 -14.11 14.38 -5.77
N GLU A 95 -14.24 15.33 -4.85
CA GLU A 95 -14.94 16.60 -5.06
C GLU A 95 -14.36 17.39 -6.27
N TYR A 96 -13.04 17.38 -6.41
CA TYR A 96 -12.39 17.92 -7.61
C TYR A 96 -12.81 17.14 -8.87
N ALA A 97 -12.73 15.81 -8.82
CA ALA A 97 -13.06 14.96 -9.98
C ALA A 97 -14.52 15.11 -10.44
N GLU A 98 -15.45 15.25 -9.50
CA GLU A 98 -16.88 15.49 -9.80
C GLU A 98 -17.09 16.88 -10.44
N ARG A 99 -16.49 17.91 -9.87
CA ARG A 99 -16.61 19.28 -10.38
C ARG A 99 -16.04 19.44 -11.77
N GLU A 100 -14.89 18.83 -12.05
CA GLU A 100 -14.20 18.92 -13.36
C GLU A 100 -14.67 17.82 -14.33
N THR A 101 -15.66 17.03 -13.97
CA THR A 101 -16.20 15.92 -14.78
C THR A 101 -15.12 14.97 -15.28
N VAL A 102 -14.20 14.59 -14.42
CA VAL A 102 -13.09 13.67 -14.71
C VAL A 102 -13.65 12.33 -15.17
N ARG A 103 -13.07 11.76 -16.22
CA ARG A 103 -13.58 10.54 -16.86
C ARG A 103 -13.39 9.28 -16.04
N HIS A 104 -12.35 9.23 -15.19
CA HIS A 104 -12.03 8.03 -14.43
C HIS A 104 -11.23 8.34 -13.16
N PHE A 105 -11.64 7.74 -12.05
CA PHE A 105 -10.91 7.75 -10.80
C PHE A 105 -10.34 6.35 -10.49
N VAL A 106 -9.02 6.23 -10.36
CA VAL A 106 -8.35 4.98 -9.97
C VAL A 106 -7.83 5.12 -8.53
N LEU A 107 -8.34 4.30 -7.63
CA LEU A 107 -7.95 4.30 -6.21
C LEU A 107 -7.08 3.11 -5.88
N LEU A 108 -5.91 3.34 -5.29
CA LEU A 108 -5.15 2.29 -4.61
C LEU A 108 -5.70 2.07 -3.20
N SER A 109 -6.39 0.97 -3.03
CA SER A 109 -6.84 0.47 -1.74
C SER A 109 -6.01 -0.75 -1.32
N ALA A 110 -6.46 -1.51 -0.35
CA ALA A 110 -5.75 -2.66 0.20
C ALA A 110 -6.67 -3.87 0.37
N ILE A 111 -6.19 -5.07 0.08
CA ILE A 111 -7.01 -6.29 0.21
C ILE A 111 -7.46 -6.54 1.65
N CYS A 112 -6.68 -6.10 2.62
CA CYS A 112 -6.97 -6.27 4.05
C CYS A 112 -8.24 -5.54 4.56
N VAL A 113 -8.88 -4.69 3.73
CA VAL A 113 -10.14 -4.02 4.10
C VAL A 113 -11.33 -4.98 4.12
N GLN A 114 -11.21 -6.19 3.58
CA GLN A 114 -12.29 -7.20 3.56
C GLN A 114 -12.77 -7.59 4.97
N LEU A 115 -11.85 -7.59 5.96
CA LEU A 115 -12.14 -7.83 7.38
C LEU A 115 -11.64 -6.64 8.22
N PRO A 116 -12.36 -5.53 8.28
CA PRO A 116 -11.88 -4.27 8.83
C PRO A 116 -11.82 -4.29 10.37
N ARG A 117 -10.63 -4.44 10.93
CA ARG A 117 -10.36 -4.43 12.38
C ARG A 117 -9.58 -3.18 12.82
N LEU A 118 -8.91 -2.49 11.88
CA LEU A 118 -8.02 -1.36 12.11
C LEU A 118 -8.64 -0.03 11.68
N ALA A 119 -8.13 1.07 12.22
CA ALA A 119 -8.64 2.40 11.91
C ALA A 119 -8.51 2.73 10.42
N PHE A 120 -7.34 2.53 9.83
CA PHE A 120 -7.11 2.85 8.42
C PHE A 120 -7.98 2.03 7.46
N GLN A 121 -8.28 0.77 7.79
CA GLN A 121 -9.16 -0.07 6.98
C GLN A 121 -10.59 0.49 6.93
N ARG A 122 -11.10 0.95 8.07
CA ARG A 122 -12.42 1.57 8.16
C ARG A 122 -12.50 2.88 7.40
N GLU A 123 -11.46 3.71 7.47
CA GLU A 123 -11.43 4.98 6.73
C GLU A 123 -11.31 4.75 5.21
N LYS A 124 -10.52 3.74 4.76
CA LYS A 124 -10.51 3.32 3.36
C LYS A 124 -11.90 2.88 2.88
N LEU A 125 -12.57 2.01 3.64
CA LEU A 125 -13.92 1.55 3.27
C LEU A 125 -14.96 2.67 3.23
N LYS A 126 -14.86 3.66 4.11
CA LYS A 126 -15.73 4.85 4.04
C LYS A 126 -15.52 5.61 2.74
N PHE A 127 -14.27 5.76 2.31
CA PHE A 127 -13.98 6.42 1.04
C PHE A 127 -14.38 5.55 -0.16
N GLU A 128 -14.14 4.25 -0.13
CA GLU A 128 -14.61 3.33 -1.17
C GLU A 128 -16.14 3.41 -1.37
N ALA A 129 -16.90 3.49 -0.27
CA ALA A 129 -18.37 3.64 -0.31
C ALA A 129 -18.76 4.99 -0.93
N LEU A 130 -18.13 6.09 -0.51
CA LEU A 130 -18.36 7.42 -1.08
C LEU A 130 -18.05 7.45 -2.58
N LEU A 131 -16.94 6.85 -2.99
CA LEU A 131 -16.53 6.76 -4.40
C LEU A 131 -17.53 5.91 -5.22
N ALA A 132 -18.10 4.86 -4.64
CA ALA A 132 -19.09 4.02 -5.30
C ALA A 132 -20.46 4.73 -5.51
N GLU A 133 -20.78 5.71 -4.67
CA GLU A 133 -21.98 6.54 -4.78
C GLU A 133 -21.79 7.76 -5.69
N SER A 134 -20.55 8.05 -6.10
CA SER A 134 -20.19 9.17 -6.96
C SER A 134 -20.63 8.98 -8.40
N SER A 135 -20.81 10.09 -9.12
CA SER A 135 -21.04 10.11 -10.56
C SER A 135 -19.77 9.84 -11.40
N VAL A 136 -18.59 9.86 -10.77
CA VAL A 136 -17.31 9.61 -11.47
C VAL A 136 -17.07 8.12 -11.59
N PRO A 137 -16.93 7.57 -12.82
CA PRO A 137 -16.56 6.16 -13.00
C PRO A 137 -15.27 5.84 -12.24
N ALA A 138 -15.25 4.76 -11.43
CA ALA A 138 -14.10 4.49 -10.59
C ALA A 138 -13.64 3.03 -10.62
N THR A 139 -12.32 2.84 -10.48
CA THR A 139 -11.71 1.53 -10.25
C THR A 139 -10.98 1.54 -8.91
N ILE A 140 -11.43 0.72 -7.99
CA ILE A 140 -10.84 0.51 -6.67
C ILE A 140 -9.95 -0.73 -6.72
N ILE A 141 -8.65 -0.55 -6.60
CA ILE A 141 -7.66 -1.62 -6.67
C ILE A 141 -7.28 -2.02 -5.24
N ARG A 142 -7.72 -3.21 -4.81
CA ARG A 142 -7.37 -3.79 -3.51
C ARG A 142 -6.15 -4.68 -3.66
N ALA A 143 -4.97 -4.06 -3.56
CA ALA A 143 -3.70 -4.77 -3.69
C ALA A 143 -3.36 -5.62 -2.45
N THR A 144 -2.66 -6.73 -2.69
CA THR A 144 -2.04 -7.59 -1.66
C THR A 144 -0.79 -6.93 -1.05
N ALA A 145 0.06 -7.71 -0.37
CA ALA A 145 1.32 -7.21 0.18
C ALA A 145 2.29 -6.77 -0.92
N PHE A 146 3.03 -5.68 -0.70
CA PHE A 146 4.08 -5.21 -1.61
C PHE A 146 5.41 -5.87 -1.27
N PHE A 147 6.30 -6.08 -2.25
CA PHE A 147 7.64 -6.62 -2.03
C PHE A 147 8.39 -5.82 -0.95
N ARG A 148 8.32 -4.49 -1.01
CA ARG A 148 8.96 -3.62 -0.02
C ARG A 148 8.47 -3.83 1.43
N SER A 149 7.26 -4.30 1.63
CA SER A 149 6.74 -4.61 2.96
C SER A 149 7.40 -5.84 3.59
N LEU A 150 8.07 -6.68 2.77
CA LEU A 150 8.66 -7.95 3.18
C LEU A 150 10.18 -7.86 3.42
N VAL A 151 10.77 -6.66 3.42
CA VAL A 151 12.23 -6.47 3.60
C VAL A 151 12.67 -6.33 5.06
N GLY A 152 11.74 -6.23 6.00
CA GLY A 152 12.05 -5.88 7.39
C GLY A 152 13.07 -6.78 8.09
N GLN A 153 13.25 -8.02 7.59
CA GLN A 153 14.18 -8.98 8.17
C GLN A 153 15.47 -9.19 7.38
N VAL A 154 15.67 -8.49 6.26
CA VAL A 154 16.85 -8.64 5.39
C VAL A 154 18.15 -8.42 6.17
N GLU A 155 18.27 -7.30 6.88
CA GLU A 155 19.46 -6.98 7.67
C GLU A 155 19.68 -7.98 8.83
N ARG A 156 18.59 -8.49 9.40
CA ARG A 156 18.65 -9.50 10.44
C ARG A 156 19.27 -10.81 9.91
N VAL A 157 18.80 -11.26 8.75
CA VAL A 157 19.29 -12.49 8.10
C VAL A 157 20.72 -12.30 7.60
N ARG A 158 21.07 -11.14 7.01
CA ARG A 158 22.44 -10.78 6.64
C ARG A 158 23.41 -10.88 7.82
N ALA A 159 22.97 -10.47 8.99
CA ALA A 159 23.75 -10.58 10.23
C ALA A 159 23.82 -12.01 10.80
N GLY A 160 23.34 -13.04 10.08
CA GLY A 160 23.34 -14.44 10.51
C GLY A 160 22.34 -14.76 11.63
N LYS A 161 21.41 -13.84 11.92
CA LYS A 161 20.39 -14.06 12.96
C LYS A 161 19.20 -14.85 12.40
N PRO A 162 18.51 -15.66 13.23
CA PRO A 162 17.34 -16.43 12.78
C PRO A 162 16.22 -15.51 12.26
N PHE A 163 15.50 -15.97 11.23
CA PHE A 163 14.29 -15.31 10.74
C PHE A 163 13.17 -15.41 11.79
N LEU A 164 12.48 -14.28 12.05
CA LEU A 164 11.39 -14.26 13.01
C LEU A 164 10.09 -14.68 12.36
N LEU A 165 9.41 -15.61 12.98
CA LEU A 165 8.06 -16.04 12.60
C LEU A 165 7.09 -15.71 13.72
N PHE A 166 5.84 -15.41 13.36
CA PHE A 166 4.74 -15.38 14.30
C PHE A 166 3.99 -16.71 14.20
N SER A 167 3.69 -17.34 15.33
CA SER A 167 3.18 -18.71 15.40
C SER A 167 4.10 -19.71 14.65
N SER A 168 3.55 -20.63 13.87
CA SER A 168 4.30 -21.59 13.05
C SER A 168 4.88 -20.96 11.77
N GLY A 169 4.44 -19.74 11.41
CA GLY A 169 4.78 -19.13 10.12
C GLY A 169 4.02 -19.65 8.91
N ASN A 170 3.06 -20.56 9.11
CA ASN A 170 2.25 -21.16 8.04
C ASN A 170 0.75 -20.83 8.16
N THR A 171 0.38 -20.01 9.12
CA THR A 171 -1.03 -19.68 9.40
C THR A 171 -1.56 -18.57 8.49
N THR A 172 -0.68 -17.79 7.90
CA THR A 172 -1.02 -16.67 6.99
C THR A 172 -0.27 -16.84 5.68
N ALA A 173 -0.80 -16.21 4.62
CA ALA A 173 -0.15 -16.19 3.32
C ALA A 173 -0.49 -14.91 2.55
N CYS A 174 0.30 -14.58 1.53
CA CYS A 174 0.05 -13.51 0.59
C CYS A 174 0.56 -13.86 -0.81
N LYS A 175 0.03 -13.20 -1.84
CA LYS A 175 0.61 -13.15 -3.19
C LYS A 175 1.27 -11.78 -3.36
N PRO A 176 2.53 -11.59 -2.94
CA PRO A 176 3.15 -10.28 -2.94
C PRO A 176 3.31 -9.76 -4.37
N ILE A 177 3.11 -8.45 -4.56
CA ILE A 177 3.21 -7.77 -5.86
C ILE A 177 4.31 -6.72 -5.84
N SER A 178 5.03 -6.56 -6.97
CA SER A 178 6.02 -5.49 -7.12
C SER A 178 5.34 -4.13 -7.32
N ASP A 179 6.05 -3.05 -7.03
CA ASP A 179 5.59 -1.70 -7.33
C ASP A 179 5.45 -1.47 -8.85
N ARG A 180 6.34 -2.05 -9.65
CA ARG A 180 6.31 -1.96 -11.12
C ARG A 180 5.06 -2.63 -11.69
N ASP A 181 4.79 -3.87 -11.32
CA ASP A 181 3.63 -4.59 -11.84
C ASP A 181 2.31 -3.97 -11.36
N LEU A 182 2.26 -3.53 -10.10
CA LEU A 182 1.09 -2.81 -9.60
C LEU A 182 0.87 -1.50 -10.34
N ALA A 183 1.93 -0.73 -10.62
CA ALA A 183 1.84 0.50 -11.40
C ALA A 183 1.33 0.24 -12.82
N ARG A 184 1.88 -0.78 -13.52
CA ARG A 184 1.40 -1.22 -14.84
C ARG A 184 -0.09 -1.57 -14.80
N PHE A 185 -0.51 -2.33 -13.78
CA PHE A 185 -1.92 -2.69 -13.60
C PHE A 185 -2.79 -1.45 -13.40
N MET A 186 -2.40 -0.54 -12.50
CA MET A 186 -3.16 0.69 -12.20
C MET A 186 -3.30 1.58 -13.45
N VAL A 187 -2.21 1.83 -14.16
CA VAL A 187 -2.19 2.69 -15.35
C VAL A 187 -3.01 2.06 -16.49
N SER A 188 -2.97 0.73 -16.65
CA SER A 188 -3.78 0.04 -17.66
C SER A 188 -5.30 0.26 -17.49
N LYS A 189 -5.76 0.56 -16.26
CA LYS A 189 -7.19 0.82 -16.02
C LYS A 189 -7.66 2.18 -16.49
N LEU A 190 -6.77 3.17 -16.63
CA LEU A 190 -7.14 4.51 -17.11
C LEU A 190 -7.83 4.51 -18.48
N ALA A 191 -7.39 3.63 -19.38
CA ALA A 191 -7.89 3.59 -20.76
C ALA A 191 -9.33 3.04 -20.88
N SER A 192 -9.81 2.32 -19.86
CA SER A 192 -11.09 1.61 -19.90
C SER A 192 -11.88 1.85 -18.61
N PRO A 193 -12.46 3.06 -18.44
CA PRO A 193 -13.31 3.33 -17.29
C PRO A 193 -14.50 2.37 -17.26
N PRO A 194 -14.86 1.81 -16.10
CA PRO A 194 -16.02 0.95 -15.97
C PRO A 194 -17.31 1.76 -16.06
N LEU A 195 -18.45 1.10 -16.40
CA LEU A 195 -19.76 1.75 -16.40
C LEU A 195 -20.26 2.12 -14.99
N SER A 196 -19.79 1.37 -13.99
CA SER A 196 -20.02 1.63 -12.57
C SER A 196 -18.74 1.32 -11.81
N THR A 197 -18.64 1.76 -10.56
CA THR A 197 -17.46 1.50 -9.73
C THR A 197 -17.13 0.00 -9.67
N ALA A 198 -15.90 -0.33 -10.06
CA ALA A 198 -15.36 -1.68 -10.03
C ALA A 198 -14.36 -1.86 -8.88
N VAL A 199 -14.48 -2.94 -8.12
CA VAL A 199 -13.52 -3.32 -7.07
C VAL A 199 -12.70 -4.51 -7.56
N LEU A 200 -11.39 -4.32 -7.70
CA LEU A 200 -10.47 -5.29 -8.27
C LEU A 200 -9.41 -5.70 -7.22
N PRO A 201 -9.52 -6.89 -6.62
CA PRO A 201 -8.39 -7.46 -5.87
C PRO A 201 -7.27 -7.80 -6.84
N ILE A 202 -6.00 -7.67 -6.40
CA ILE A 202 -4.83 -8.00 -7.22
C ILE A 202 -3.63 -8.38 -6.37
N GLY A 203 -2.95 -9.46 -6.77
CA GLY A 203 -1.67 -9.91 -6.24
C GLY A 203 -0.63 -10.09 -7.34
N GLY A 204 0.60 -10.39 -6.95
CA GLY A 204 1.67 -10.74 -7.85
C GLY A 204 1.56 -12.18 -8.37
N PRO A 205 2.41 -12.55 -9.35
CA PRO A 205 2.39 -13.87 -9.99
C PRO A 205 2.88 -14.97 -9.06
N GLY A 206 2.37 -16.18 -9.28
CA GLY A 206 2.80 -17.42 -8.63
C GLY A 206 2.03 -17.78 -7.36
N PRO A 207 2.47 -18.81 -6.63
CA PRO A 207 1.76 -19.33 -5.47
C PRO A 207 1.74 -18.32 -4.32
N ALA A 208 0.73 -18.45 -3.47
CA ALA A 208 0.71 -17.69 -2.21
C ALA A 208 1.87 -18.16 -1.31
N LEU A 209 2.60 -17.18 -0.76
CA LEU A 209 3.78 -17.41 0.08
C LEU A 209 3.43 -17.22 1.55
N THR A 210 3.72 -18.22 2.37
CA THR A 210 3.67 -18.08 3.82
C THR A 210 4.89 -17.31 4.35
N PRO A 211 4.88 -16.76 5.58
CA PRO A 211 6.07 -16.19 6.22
C PRO A 211 7.26 -17.17 6.25
N GLN A 212 7.00 -18.48 6.39
CA GLN A 212 8.04 -19.50 6.34
C GLN A 212 8.67 -19.60 4.94
N ASP A 213 7.86 -19.57 3.88
CA ASP A 213 8.35 -19.60 2.49
C ASP A 213 9.16 -18.34 2.18
N GLN A 214 8.68 -17.17 2.60
CA GLN A 214 9.40 -15.90 2.45
C GLN A 214 10.75 -15.92 3.18
N GLY A 215 10.79 -16.44 4.42
CA GLY A 215 12.02 -16.59 5.20
C GLY A 215 13.01 -17.56 4.57
N ARG A 216 12.53 -18.68 4.03
CA ARG A 216 13.36 -19.66 3.30
C ARG A 216 13.96 -19.01 2.06
N LEU A 217 13.12 -18.39 1.24
CA LEU A 217 13.53 -17.70 0.01
C LEU A 217 14.59 -16.63 0.29
N LEU A 218 14.39 -15.81 1.34
CA LEU A 218 15.35 -14.78 1.74
C LEU A 218 16.68 -15.40 2.20
N CYS A 219 16.65 -16.45 3.03
CA CYS A 219 17.87 -17.11 3.51
C CYS A 219 18.66 -17.75 2.36
N GLU A 220 17.99 -18.45 1.44
CA GLU A 220 18.58 -19.03 0.24
C GLU A 220 19.26 -17.95 -0.62
N THR A 221 18.56 -16.85 -0.88
CA THR A 221 19.08 -15.73 -1.70
C THR A 221 20.31 -15.06 -1.05
N LEU A 222 20.34 -14.96 0.28
CA LEU A 222 21.47 -14.37 1.02
C LEU A 222 22.57 -15.40 1.34
N GLY A 223 22.46 -16.67 0.91
CA GLY A 223 23.43 -17.72 1.22
C GLY A 223 23.52 -18.06 2.71
N GLN A 224 22.43 -17.84 3.46
CA GLN A 224 22.35 -18.11 4.88
C GLN A 224 21.55 -19.39 5.18
N PRO A 225 21.91 -20.15 6.21
CA PRO A 225 21.11 -21.30 6.62
C PRO A 225 19.73 -20.84 7.12
N PHE A 226 18.67 -21.51 6.69
CA PHE A 226 17.32 -21.20 7.15
C PHE A 226 17.14 -21.63 8.62
N ARG A 227 17.23 -20.66 9.51
CA ARG A 227 16.98 -20.79 10.95
C ARG A 227 15.86 -19.86 11.34
N THR A 228 14.94 -20.31 12.19
CA THR A 228 13.78 -19.53 12.61
C THR A 228 13.70 -19.39 14.11
N THR A 229 13.06 -18.31 14.56
CA THR A 229 12.63 -18.13 15.94
C THR A 229 11.15 -17.75 15.91
N SER A 230 10.31 -18.56 16.53
CA SER A 230 8.86 -18.31 16.60
C SER A 230 8.51 -17.46 17.82
N LEU A 231 7.65 -16.48 17.60
CA LEU A 231 7.12 -15.60 18.64
C LEU A 231 5.58 -15.74 18.68
N PRO A 232 4.97 -15.74 19.87
CA PRO A 232 3.52 -15.78 19.96
C PRO A 232 2.93 -14.41 19.55
N PRO A 233 1.92 -14.35 18.67
CA PRO A 233 1.28 -13.08 18.29
C PRO A 233 0.63 -12.34 19.46
N GLU A 234 0.28 -13.06 20.53
CA GLU A 234 -0.27 -12.54 21.76
C GLU A 234 0.68 -11.56 22.48
N MET A 235 1.99 -11.62 22.17
CA MET A 235 2.96 -10.65 22.71
C MET A 235 2.58 -9.21 22.42
N PHE A 236 1.94 -8.94 21.28
CA PHE A 236 1.47 -7.59 20.95
C PHE A 236 0.37 -7.12 21.90
N ASP A 237 -0.51 -8.02 22.35
CA ASP A 237 -1.55 -7.70 23.33
C ASP A 237 -0.97 -7.46 24.71
N TRP A 238 0.04 -8.25 25.12
CA TRP A 238 0.73 -8.04 26.39
C TRP A 238 1.41 -6.68 26.44
N ILE A 239 2.11 -6.31 25.37
CA ILE A 239 2.74 -4.99 25.28
C ILE A 239 1.67 -3.88 25.30
N ARG A 240 0.57 -4.04 24.56
CA ARG A 240 -0.55 -3.08 24.58
C ARG A 240 -1.16 -2.93 25.97
N TRP A 241 -1.38 -4.03 26.67
CA TRP A 241 -1.89 -3.99 28.04
C TRP A 241 -0.97 -3.20 28.96
N LEU A 242 0.34 -3.43 28.87
CA LEU A 242 1.35 -2.75 29.69
C LEU A 242 1.37 -1.23 29.45
N ILE A 243 1.23 -0.77 28.18
CA ILE A 243 1.28 0.66 27.84
C ILE A 243 -0.10 1.35 27.90
N SER A 244 -1.19 0.59 28.11
CA SER A 244 -2.57 1.11 28.05
C SER A 244 -2.85 2.26 29.03
N PRO A 245 -2.34 2.30 30.29
CA PRO A 245 -2.57 3.43 31.18
C PRO A 245 -1.95 4.74 30.65
N LEU A 246 -0.79 4.65 29.97
CA LEU A 246 -0.10 5.81 29.41
C LEU A 246 -0.84 6.39 28.19
N ALA A 247 -1.62 5.56 27.48
CA ALA A 247 -2.40 5.98 26.34
C ALA A 247 -3.60 6.91 26.72
N LEU A 248 -4.02 6.92 27.98
CA LEU A 248 -5.06 7.82 28.45
C LEU A 248 -4.61 9.30 28.40
N VAL A 249 -3.32 9.55 28.60
CA VAL A 249 -2.76 10.91 28.72
C VAL A 249 -1.84 11.30 27.55
N SER A 250 -1.47 10.37 26.68
CA SER A 250 -0.49 10.62 25.59
C SER A 250 -0.99 10.17 24.25
N GLN A 251 -1.03 11.09 23.27
CA GLN A 251 -1.35 10.78 21.87
C GLN A 251 -0.33 9.80 21.25
N SER A 252 0.96 10.00 21.53
CA SER A 252 2.03 9.11 21.02
C SER A 252 1.84 7.67 21.53
N MET A 253 1.33 7.47 22.75
CA MET A 253 1.05 6.13 23.27
C MET A 253 -0.19 5.52 22.58
N ARG A 254 -1.21 6.32 22.26
CA ARG A 254 -2.35 5.86 21.44
C ARG A 254 -1.91 5.40 20.06
N ASP A 255 -1.03 6.16 19.42
CA ASP A 255 -0.50 5.81 18.10
C ASP A 255 0.34 4.52 18.15
N ARG A 256 1.16 4.34 19.21
CA ARG A 256 1.88 3.07 19.45
C ARG A 256 0.95 1.88 19.69
N MET A 257 -0.16 2.08 20.39
CA MET A 257 -1.16 1.02 20.57
C MET A 257 -1.79 0.59 19.24
N GLU A 258 -2.10 1.55 18.34
CA GLU A 258 -2.62 1.22 17.01
C GLU A 258 -1.55 0.53 16.16
N PHE A 259 -0.29 0.97 16.21
CA PHE A 259 0.82 0.28 15.56
C PHE A 259 0.92 -1.20 15.98
N LEU A 260 0.82 -1.50 17.29
CA LEU A 260 0.82 -2.88 17.78
C LEU A 260 -0.39 -3.70 17.30
N ARG A 261 -1.56 -3.05 17.13
CA ARG A 261 -2.73 -3.69 16.51
C ARG A 261 -2.46 -4.03 15.04
N ILE A 262 -1.86 -3.09 14.30
CA ILE A 262 -1.50 -3.27 12.90
C ILE A 262 -0.48 -4.42 12.78
N ALA A 263 0.56 -4.44 13.62
CA ALA A 263 1.55 -5.50 13.64
C ALA A 263 0.92 -6.88 13.93
N LYS A 264 0.03 -6.96 14.94
CA LYS A 264 -0.70 -8.20 15.23
C LYS A 264 -1.57 -8.63 14.06
N PHE A 265 -2.29 -7.69 13.43
CA PHE A 265 -3.15 -7.99 12.27
C PHE A 265 -2.34 -8.65 11.15
N TYR A 266 -1.21 -8.06 10.74
CA TYR A 266 -0.37 -8.64 9.68
C TYR A 266 0.34 -9.93 10.09
N ALA A 267 0.50 -10.18 11.39
CA ALA A 267 1.03 -11.45 11.90
C ALA A 267 -0.02 -12.58 11.90
N THR A 268 -1.32 -12.27 11.86
CA THR A 268 -2.41 -13.24 12.04
C THR A 268 -3.39 -13.34 10.88
N GLU A 269 -3.38 -12.39 9.94
CA GLU A 269 -4.33 -12.34 8.83
C GLU A 269 -3.59 -12.48 7.49
N SER A 270 -4.17 -13.22 6.56
CA SER A 270 -3.63 -13.35 5.21
C SER A 270 -3.97 -12.14 4.33
N MET A 271 -3.09 -11.83 3.38
CA MET A 271 -3.32 -10.82 2.34
C MET A 271 -3.74 -11.51 1.04
N LEU A 272 -4.91 -12.14 1.06
CA LEU A 272 -5.56 -12.88 -0.03
C LEU A 272 -7.04 -12.52 -0.08
N CYS A 273 -7.74 -12.92 -1.14
CA CYS A 273 -9.20 -12.79 -1.20
C CYS A 273 -9.87 -13.58 -0.06
N TRP A 274 -10.86 -12.97 0.55
CA TRP A 274 -11.68 -13.61 1.58
C TRP A 274 -12.93 -14.23 0.96
N ASP A 275 -13.12 -15.53 1.14
CA ASP A 275 -14.38 -16.22 0.83
C ASP A 275 -15.30 -16.15 2.05
N ALA A 276 -16.33 -15.31 1.94
CA ALA A 276 -17.29 -15.13 3.03
C ALA A 276 -18.19 -16.37 3.25
N THR A 277 -18.34 -17.23 2.25
CA THR A 277 -19.16 -18.44 2.34
C THR A 277 -18.41 -19.55 3.07
N ALA A 278 -17.13 -19.72 2.73
CA ALA A 278 -16.27 -20.71 3.36
C ALA A 278 -15.54 -20.18 4.61
N GLU A 279 -15.70 -18.91 4.95
CA GLU A 279 -15.05 -18.21 6.07
C GLU A 279 -13.53 -18.43 6.09
N ARG A 280 -12.89 -18.35 4.92
CA ARG A 280 -11.44 -18.56 4.76
C ARG A 280 -10.85 -17.67 3.69
N TYR A 281 -9.53 -17.47 3.77
CA TYR A 281 -8.76 -16.86 2.69
C TYR A 281 -8.57 -17.85 1.53
N ASP A 282 -8.71 -17.36 0.30
CA ASP A 282 -8.59 -18.15 -0.91
C ASP A 282 -7.47 -17.61 -1.80
N ALA A 283 -6.40 -18.41 -1.92
CA ALA A 283 -5.26 -18.08 -2.74
C ALA A 283 -5.55 -18.23 -4.25
N GLU A 284 -6.42 -19.18 -4.63
CA GLU A 284 -6.77 -19.44 -6.03
C GLU A 284 -7.72 -18.36 -6.56
N ALA A 285 -8.64 -17.90 -5.72
CA ALA A 285 -9.53 -16.79 -6.05
C ALA A 285 -8.83 -15.41 -6.03
N THR A 286 -7.57 -15.34 -5.56
CA THR A 286 -6.78 -14.09 -5.57
C THR A 286 -6.15 -13.89 -6.93
N PRO A 287 -6.59 -12.89 -7.73
CA PRO A 287 -6.09 -12.64 -9.07
C PRO A 287 -4.61 -12.27 -9.08
N GLU A 288 -3.92 -12.61 -10.17
CA GLU A 288 -2.51 -12.38 -10.37
C GLU A 288 -2.26 -11.41 -11.51
N PHE A 289 -1.19 -10.62 -11.40
CA PHE A 289 -0.73 -9.75 -12.47
C PHE A 289 0.77 -9.54 -12.39
N GLY A 290 1.42 -9.47 -13.55
CA GLY A 290 2.81 -9.12 -13.74
C GLY A 290 3.76 -10.30 -13.84
N ASP A 291 5.04 -9.99 -13.85
CA ASP A 291 6.13 -10.94 -14.12
C ASP A 291 7.22 -10.89 -13.05
N ASP A 292 7.17 -9.89 -12.15
CA ASP A 292 8.18 -9.73 -11.10
C ASP A 292 7.99 -10.76 -9.99
N THR A 293 9.11 -11.39 -9.57
CA THR A 293 9.09 -12.36 -8.49
C THR A 293 9.77 -11.80 -7.23
N LEU A 294 9.29 -12.24 -6.06
CA LEU A 294 9.92 -11.87 -4.78
C LEU A 294 11.38 -12.37 -4.72
N GLN A 295 11.68 -13.50 -5.37
CA GLN A 295 13.04 -14.04 -5.45
C GLN A 295 13.97 -13.09 -6.20
N ALA A 296 13.57 -12.61 -7.37
CA ALA A 296 14.37 -11.63 -8.14
C ALA A 296 14.56 -10.33 -7.35
N PHE A 297 13.52 -9.87 -6.65
CA PHE A 297 13.61 -8.71 -5.79
C PHE A 297 14.62 -8.89 -4.64
N TYR A 298 14.61 -10.04 -3.95
CA TYR A 298 15.60 -10.34 -2.92
C TYR A 298 17.01 -10.49 -3.49
N ALA A 299 17.17 -11.03 -4.71
CA ALA A 299 18.45 -11.09 -5.40
C ALA A 299 19.01 -9.69 -5.70
N GLY A 300 18.17 -8.76 -6.16
CA GLY A 300 18.54 -7.35 -6.36
C GLY A 300 18.96 -6.64 -5.06
N LEU A 301 18.29 -6.96 -3.93
CA LEU A 301 18.71 -6.48 -2.62
C LEU A 301 20.04 -7.10 -2.17
N ALA A 302 20.29 -8.38 -2.47
CA ALA A 302 21.52 -9.07 -2.10
C ALA A 302 22.73 -8.55 -2.88
N SER A 303 22.57 -8.27 -4.18
CA SER A 303 23.59 -7.70 -5.05
C SER A 303 23.85 -6.21 -4.80
N GLY A 304 22.94 -5.50 -4.13
CA GLY A 304 23.00 -4.04 -3.95
C GLY A 304 22.45 -3.24 -5.13
N GLU A 305 21.89 -3.88 -6.14
CA GLU A 305 21.19 -3.24 -7.26
C GLU A 305 19.92 -2.51 -6.79
N ILE A 306 19.23 -3.09 -5.81
CA ILE A 306 18.06 -2.48 -5.15
C ILE A 306 18.50 -2.00 -3.77
N ALA A 307 18.30 -0.71 -3.50
CA ALA A 307 18.59 -0.14 -2.19
C ALA A 307 17.52 -0.59 -1.16
N LEU A 308 17.98 -0.91 0.05
CA LEU A 308 17.06 -1.09 1.16
C LEU A 308 16.35 0.22 1.49
N PRO A 309 15.04 0.20 1.77
CA PRO A 309 14.33 1.39 2.21
C PRO A 309 14.91 1.91 3.52
N GLU A 310 14.94 3.24 3.68
CA GLU A 310 15.33 3.85 4.93
C GLU A 310 14.42 3.37 6.08
N ARG A 311 15.02 3.12 7.25
CA ARG A 311 14.27 2.68 8.44
C ARG A 311 13.20 3.71 8.78
N GLY A 312 11.96 3.30 8.81
CA GLY A 312 10.79 4.14 9.13
C GLY A 312 9.82 4.38 7.97
N GLU A 313 10.15 3.98 6.74
CA GLU A 313 9.24 4.01 5.62
C GLU A 313 8.62 2.60 5.41
N HIS A 314 7.43 2.38 5.97
CA HIS A 314 6.56 1.21 5.70
C HIS A 314 7.11 -0.19 6.04
N SER A 315 8.20 -0.33 6.78
CA SER A 315 8.62 -1.63 7.30
C SER A 315 7.92 -1.91 8.63
N LEU A 316 6.99 -2.85 8.63
CA LEU A 316 6.30 -3.28 9.85
C LEU A 316 7.16 -4.23 10.71
N PHE A 317 8.25 -4.79 10.19
CA PHE A 317 9.15 -5.73 10.87
C PHE A 317 10.61 -5.53 10.46
#